data_d9cf97e3eb1dae2e6a4de4d8e2512e8e
#
_entry.id   d9cf97e3eb1dae2e6a4de4d8e2512e8e
#
_cell.length_a   1.000
_cell.length_b   1.000
_cell.length_c   1.000
_cell.angle_alpha   90.00
_cell.angle_beta   90.00
_cell.angle_gamma   90.00
#
_symmetry.space_group_name_H-M   'P 1'
#
loop_
_entity.id
_entity.type
_entity.pdbx_description
1 polymer ?
#
loop_
_entity_poly.entity_id
_entity_poly.type
_entity_poly.pdbx_seq_one_letter_code
_entity_poly.pdbx_strand_id
1 'polypeptide(L)'
;MERPDVDKISGLSPVISIEQKTVNKNPRSTVGTITEIYDFLRLLFARAGEAYSYATGEKMVRYSDEQIIDLILEKYQAKKINLLAPVVKGRKGHYRELFEDVRKKGFNKVRIDGEIVDITPKMQVDRYKIHDIEIVIDRWEITKDIKPRLYQSLQTAMKQGKGTIMVLEHEEESPKAKKKTSAFGFGKVQFFSRSLMCPTTGISYDEPAPNLFSFNSPYGACPKCNGLGVISEVDISKI
;
A
#
# COMPACT_ATOMS: atom_id res chain seq x y z
N MET A 1 -20.65 -3.50 39.29
CA MET A 1 -20.88 -2.92 40.62
C MET A 1 -19.54 -2.81 41.31
N GLU A 2 -19.20 -1.63 41.78
CA GLU A 2 -18.04 -1.43 42.65
C GLU A 2 -18.36 -1.96 44.04
N ARG A 3 -17.36 -2.54 44.70
CA ARG A 3 -17.53 -2.99 46.10
C ARG A 3 -17.65 -1.75 46.98
N PRO A 4 -18.65 -1.70 47.89
CA PRO A 4 -18.73 -0.60 48.85
C PRO A 4 -17.51 -0.63 49.77
N ASP A 5 -17.02 0.57 50.09
CA ASP A 5 -15.89 0.77 51.02
C ASP A 5 -16.41 0.68 52.47
N VAL A 6 -16.45 -0.55 53.01
CA VAL A 6 -16.96 -0.84 54.36
C VAL A 6 -16.05 -1.87 55.04
N ASP A 7 -15.70 -1.61 56.29
CA ASP A 7 -14.83 -2.49 57.08
C ASP A 7 -15.52 -3.78 57.51
N LYS A 8 -16.82 -3.73 57.78
CA LYS A 8 -17.58 -4.91 58.25
C LYS A 8 -19.07 -4.75 58.00
N ILE A 9 -19.69 -5.81 57.48
CA ILE A 9 -21.13 -5.92 57.34
C ILE A 9 -21.60 -7.08 58.25
N SER A 10 -22.56 -6.82 59.14
CA SER A 10 -23.15 -7.82 60.05
C SER A 10 -24.68 -7.75 60.02
N GLY A 11 -25.34 -8.85 60.41
CA GLY A 11 -26.81 -8.89 60.49
C GLY A 11 -27.52 -9.19 59.17
N LEU A 12 -26.79 -9.61 58.12
CA LEU A 12 -27.39 -10.04 56.88
C LEU A 12 -27.90 -11.47 56.99
N SER A 13 -29.12 -11.69 56.57
CA SER A 13 -29.69 -13.06 56.41
C SER A 13 -28.98 -13.70 55.18
N PRO A 14 -28.93 -15.04 55.10
CA PRO A 14 -28.40 -15.72 53.93
C PRO A 14 -29.11 -15.25 52.66
N VAL A 15 -28.35 -14.62 51.76
CA VAL A 15 -28.88 -14.12 50.48
C VAL A 15 -28.41 -15.04 49.37
N ILE A 16 -29.34 -15.54 48.57
CA ILE A 16 -29.06 -16.24 47.34
C ILE A 16 -29.19 -15.20 46.22
N SER A 17 -28.08 -14.82 45.64
CA SER A 17 -28.07 -13.98 44.44
C SER A 17 -27.94 -14.86 43.19
N ILE A 18 -28.97 -14.81 42.35
CA ILE A 18 -28.91 -15.42 41.01
C ILE A 18 -28.57 -14.31 40.05
N GLU A 19 -27.31 -14.25 39.63
CA GLU A 19 -26.85 -13.27 38.69
C GLU A 19 -26.85 -13.89 37.28
N GLN A 20 -27.70 -13.38 36.40
CA GLN A 20 -27.61 -13.69 35.00
C GLN A 20 -26.45 -12.89 34.41
N LYS A 21 -25.46 -13.58 33.89
CA LYS A 21 -24.29 -12.96 33.25
C LYS A 21 -24.74 -12.22 32.01
N THR A 22 -25.05 -10.93 32.14
CA THR A 22 -25.61 -10.10 31.07
C THR A 22 -24.52 -9.49 30.15
N VAL A 23 -23.25 -9.51 30.56
CA VAL A 23 -22.14 -8.94 29.83
C VAL A 23 -21.03 -9.96 29.63
N ASN A 24 -20.81 -10.32 28.39
CA ASN A 24 -19.64 -11.11 28.02
C ASN A 24 -18.43 -10.18 27.96
N LYS A 25 -17.47 -10.34 28.86
CA LYS A 25 -16.24 -9.55 28.92
C LYS A 25 -15.22 -9.93 27.83
N ASN A 26 -15.52 -10.94 27.01
CA ASN A 26 -14.62 -11.32 25.92
C ASN A 26 -14.86 -10.40 24.71
N PRO A 27 -13.94 -9.52 24.34
CA PRO A 27 -14.10 -8.57 23.24
C PRO A 27 -14.25 -9.25 21.88
N ARG A 28 -13.89 -10.52 21.77
CA ARG A 28 -14.04 -11.32 20.55
C ARG A 28 -15.41 -11.99 20.43
N SER A 29 -16.17 -12.05 21.51
CA SER A 29 -17.50 -12.67 21.53
C SER A 29 -18.58 -11.60 21.39
N THR A 30 -18.90 -11.29 20.15
CA THR A 30 -19.97 -10.35 19.78
C THR A 30 -21.18 -11.10 19.24
N VAL A 31 -22.35 -10.46 19.19
CA VAL A 31 -23.55 -11.03 18.56
C VAL A 31 -23.24 -11.51 17.14
N GLY A 32 -22.52 -10.71 16.37
CA GLY A 32 -22.17 -11.07 15.00
C GLY A 32 -21.32 -12.33 14.88
N THR A 33 -20.42 -12.62 15.84
CA THR A 33 -19.60 -13.85 15.84
C THR A 33 -20.37 -15.06 16.34
N ILE A 34 -21.29 -14.89 17.29
CA ILE A 34 -22.11 -15.99 17.84
C ILE A 34 -23.18 -16.44 16.83
N THR A 35 -23.72 -15.50 16.07
CA THR A 35 -24.77 -15.75 15.07
C THR A 35 -24.21 -16.07 13.68
N GLU A 36 -22.88 -16.13 13.52
CA GLU A 36 -22.18 -16.34 12.24
C GLU A 36 -22.39 -15.22 11.22
N ILE A 37 -23.18 -14.20 11.52
CA ILE A 37 -23.43 -13.04 10.64
C ILE A 37 -22.11 -12.37 10.23
N TYR A 38 -21.14 -12.34 11.14
CA TYR A 38 -19.82 -11.76 10.88
C TYR A 38 -19.08 -12.50 9.77
N ASP A 39 -19.25 -13.80 9.64
CA ASP A 39 -18.61 -14.60 8.58
C ASP A 39 -19.18 -14.26 7.20
N PHE A 40 -20.50 -14.05 7.12
CA PHE A 40 -21.13 -13.57 5.90
C PHE A 40 -20.70 -12.13 5.56
N LEU A 41 -20.60 -11.24 6.55
CA LEU A 41 -20.13 -9.87 6.33
C LEU A 41 -18.68 -9.85 5.83
N ARG A 42 -17.78 -10.65 6.39
CA ARG A 42 -16.39 -10.75 5.91
C ARG A 42 -16.33 -11.17 4.44
N LEU A 43 -17.15 -12.15 4.08
CA LEU A 43 -17.25 -12.63 2.70
C LEU A 43 -17.82 -11.54 1.77
N LEU A 44 -18.88 -10.87 2.21
CA LEU A 44 -19.51 -9.79 1.45
C LEU A 44 -18.52 -8.65 1.17
N PHE A 45 -17.82 -8.15 2.19
CA PHE A 45 -16.84 -7.09 2.04
C PHE A 45 -15.65 -7.51 1.18
N ALA A 46 -15.19 -8.76 1.31
CA ALA A 46 -14.09 -9.27 0.49
C ALA A 46 -14.47 -9.42 -1.01
N ARG A 47 -15.75 -9.69 -1.32
CA ARG A 47 -16.19 -9.98 -2.69
C ARG A 47 -16.86 -8.81 -3.38
N ALA A 48 -17.63 -8.02 -2.66
CA ALA A 48 -18.45 -6.93 -3.20
C ALA A 48 -18.10 -5.55 -2.63
N GLY A 49 -17.19 -5.48 -1.66
CA GLY A 49 -16.76 -4.22 -1.08
C GLY A 49 -15.93 -3.39 -2.05
N GLU A 50 -16.12 -2.09 -2.01
CA GLU A 50 -15.27 -1.13 -2.71
C GLU A 50 -14.15 -0.66 -1.78
N ALA A 51 -12.91 -0.75 -2.27
CA ALA A 51 -11.76 -0.32 -1.50
C ALA A 51 -11.43 1.16 -1.77
N TYR A 52 -11.17 1.90 -0.71
CA TYR A 52 -10.77 3.30 -0.76
C TYR A 52 -9.38 3.46 -0.13
N SER A 53 -8.59 4.36 -0.71
CA SER A 53 -7.25 4.67 -0.20
C SER A 53 -7.35 5.32 1.18
N TYR A 54 -6.69 4.74 2.15
CA TYR A 54 -6.56 5.31 3.49
C TYR A 54 -5.90 6.71 3.50
N ALA A 55 -4.94 6.94 2.57
CA ALA A 55 -4.18 8.18 2.52
C ALA A 55 -4.92 9.34 1.84
N THR A 56 -5.77 9.05 0.84
CA THR A 56 -6.41 10.09 0.00
C THR A 56 -7.93 10.03 0.02
N GLY A 57 -8.53 8.94 0.50
CA GLY A 57 -9.98 8.73 0.43
C GLY A 57 -10.49 8.41 -0.98
N GLU A 58 -9.62 8.29 -1.97
CA GLU A 58 -9.99 7.96 -3.35
C GLU A 58 -10.29 6.47 -3.50
N LYS A 59 -11.23 6.15 -4.39
CA LYS A 59 -11.53 4.77 -4.77
C LYS A 59 -10.29 4.15 -5.40
N MET A 60 -9.92 2.97 -4.91
CA MET A 60 -8.81 2.21 -5.44
C MET A 60 -9.19 1.55 -6.77
N VAL A 61 -8.22 1.46 -7.65
CA VAL A 61 -8.37 0.91 -8.99
C VAL A 61 -7.37 -0.22 -9.23
N ARG A 62 -7.74 -1.14 -10.07
CA ARG A 62 -6.86 -2.15 -10.65
C ARG A 62 -7.11 -2.21 -12.14
N TYR A 63 -6.09 -2.55 -12.91
CA TYR A 63 -6.16 -2.59 -14.36
C TYR A 63 -5.68 -3.94 -14.89
N SER A 64 -6.33 -4.45 -15.94
CA SER A 64 -5.73 -5.49 -16.77
C SER A 64 -4.63 -4.90 -17.66
N ASP A 65 -3.75 -5.75 -18.18
CA ASP A 65 -2.67 -5.30 -19.07
C ASP A 65 -3.22 -4.60 -20.32
N GLU A 66 -4.31 -5.11 -20.86
CA GLU A 66 -4.99 -4.52 -22.02
C GLU A 66 -5.54 -3.14 -21.70
N GLN A 67 -6.21 -2.99 -20.56
CA GLN A 67 -6.69 -1.68 -20.09
C GLN A 67 -5.56 -0.68 -19.89
N ILE A 68 -4.42 -1.12 -19.35
CA ILE A 68 -3.24 -0.25 -19.18
C ILE A 68 -2.72 0.23 -20.53
N ILE A 69 -2.60 -0.69 -21.51
CA ILE A 69 -2.13 -0.37 -22.84
C ILE A 69 -3.06 0.63 -23.53
N ASP A 70 -4.36 0.35 -23.51
CA ASP A 70 -5.36 1.20 -24.16
C ASP A 70 -5.38 2.61 -23.50
N LEU A 71 -5.32 2.69 -22.17
CA LEU A 71 -5.21 3.96 -21.46
C LEU A 71 -3.93 4.73 -21.78
N ILE A 72 -2.79 4.04 -21.92
CA ILE A 72 -1.51 4.68 -22.32
C ILE A 72 -1.61 5.20 -23.74
N LEU A 73 -2.14 4.42 -24.68
CA LEU A 73 -2.29 4.83 -26.09
C LEU A 73 -3.24 6.01 -26.25
N GLU A 74 -4.34 6.02 -25.50
CA GLU A 74 -5.32 7.11 -25.53
C GLU A 74 -4.76 8.40 -24.93
N LYS A 75 -4.21 8.32 -23.72
CA LYS A 75 -3.81 9.50 -22.92
C LYS A 75 -2.53 10.14 -23.38
N TYR A 76 -1.59 9.36 -23.92
CA TYR A 76 -0.24 9.81 -24.25
C TYR A 76 0.05 9.80 -25.77
N GLN A 77 -0.99 9.79 -26.62
CA GLN A 77 -0.81 9.83 -28.08
C GLN A 77 0.07 11.03 -28.50
N ALA A 78 1.07 10.78 -29.35
CA ALA A 78 2.07 11.75 -29.82
C ALA A 78 2.92 12.42 -28.72
N LYS A 79 2.95 11.82 -27.53
CA LYS A 79 3.80 12.30 -26.41
C LYS A 79 4.96 11.35 -26.17
N LYS A 80 6.07 11.92 -25.69
CA LYS A 80 7.22 11.15 -25.22
C LYS A 80 7.01 10.76 -23.79
N ILE A 81 7.15 9.47 -23.49
CA ILE A 81 7.01 8.93 -22.14
C ILE A 81 8.17 8.03 -21.75
N ASN A 82 8.42 7.93 -20.47
CA ASN A 82 9.25 6.89 -19.87
C ASN A 82 8.35 5.90 -19.15
N LEU A 83 8.55 4.59 -19.42
CA LEU A 83 7.95 3.52 -18.67
C LEU A 83 8.90 3.11 -17.55
N LEU A 84 8.44 3.19 -16.34
CA LEU A 84 9.24 2.99 -15.14
C LEU A 84 8.67 1.85 -14.31
N ALA A 85 9.55 1.09 -13.65
CA ALA A 85 9.19 0.07 -12.68
C ALA A 85 9.64 0.49 -11.28
N PRO A 86 8.74 0.79 -10.34
CA PRO A 86 9.10 1.16 -8.97
C PRO A 86 9.64 -0.06 -8.22
N VAL A 87 10.86 0.05 -7.67
CA VAL A 87 11.53 -1.03 -6.93
C VAL A 87 11.79 -0.67 -5.48
N VAL A 88 11.95 0.61 -5.17
CA VAL A 88 12.07 1.13 -3.81
C VAL A 88 11.14 2.31 -3.66
N LYS A 89 10.38 2.35 -2.57
CA LYS A 89 9.47 3.45 -2.25
C LYS A 89 9.59 3.82 -0.78
N GLY A 90 10.03 5.05 -0.53
CA GLY A 90 10.07 5.63 0.80
C GLY A 90 10.98 4.89 1.79
N ARG A 91 12.10 4.31 1.37
CA ARG A 91 12.96 3.52 2.25
C ARG A 91 14.40 4.02 2.30
N LYS A 92 15.01 3.91 3.47
CA LYS A 92 16.46 4.19 3.67
C LYS A 92 17.30 3.00 3.18
N GLY A 93 18.50 3.28 2.67
CA GLY A 93 19.45 2.26 2.23
C GLY A 93 20.43 2.79 1.22
N HIS A 94 21.57 2.12 1.04
CA HIS A 94 22.59 2.50 0.05
C HIS A 94 22.35 1.91 -1.34
N TYR A 95 21.55 0.85 -1.45
CA TYR A 95 21.05 0.20 -2.68
C TYR A 95 22.10 -0.23 -3.71
N ARG A 96 23.37 -0.39 -3.31
CA ARG A 96 24.46 -0.78 -4.22
C ARG A 96 24.18 -2.11 -4.92
N GLU A 97 23.77 -3.13 -4.17
CA GLU A 97 23.44 -4.46 -4.74
C GLU A 97 22.28 -4.38 -5.73
N LEU A 98 21.26 -3.57 -5.41
CA LEU A 98 20.12 -3.32 -6.30
C LEU A 98 20.60 -2.75 -7.65
N PHE A 99 21.46 -1.71 -7.65
CA PHE A 99 21.95 -1.13 -8.88
C PHE A 99 22.82 -2.10 -9.69
N GLU A 100 23.64 -2.91 -9.02
CA GLU A 100 24.42 -3.95 -9.69
C GLU A 100 23.53 -5.02 -10.34
N ASP A 101 22.45 -5.46 -9.64
CA ASP A 101 21.49 -6.44 -10.17
C ASP A 101 20.67 -5.88 -11.34
N VAL A 102 20.22 -4.64 -11.24
CA VAL A 102 19.50 -3.95 -12.31
C VAL A 102 20.37 -3.85 -13.56
N ARG A 103 21.65 -3.51 -13.39
CA ARG A 103 22.62 -3.45 -14.48
C ARG A 103 22.89 -4.81 -15.11
N LYS A 104 23.04 -5.88 -14.31
CA LYS A 104 23.20 -7.27 -14.80
C LYS A 104 21.98 -7.72 -15.62
N LYS A 105 20.79 -7.23 -15.33
CA LYS A 105 19.57 -7.48 -16.09
C LYS A 105 19.48 -6.66 -17.39
N GLY A 106 20.49 -5.82 -17.70
CA GLY A 106 20.56 -5.03 -18.93
C GLY A 106 19.94 -3.65 -18.87
N PHE A 107 19.48 -3.19 -17.71
CA PHE A 107 18.96 -1.83 -17.57
C PHE A 107 20.09 -0.86 -17.24
N ASN A 108 20.14 0.24 -17.97
CA ASN A 108 21.23 1.22 -17.86
C ASN A 108 20.83 2.50 -17.11
N LYS A 109 19.54 2.74 -16.92
CA LYS A 109 19.01 3.97 -16.32
C LYS A 109 18.05 3.66 -15.18
N VAL A 110 18.13 4.47 -14.12
CA VAL A 110 17.18 4.50 -13.01
C VAL A 110 16.74 5.93 -12.78
N ARG A 111 15.56 6.07 -12.20
CA ARG A 111 15.11 7.34 -11.63
C ARG A 111 15.26 7.24 -10.13
N ILE A 112 15.96 8.21 -9.53
CA ILE A 112 16.23 8.28 -8.09
C ILE A 112 15.71 9.63 -7.60
N ASP A 113 14.81 9.62 -6.64
CA ASP A 113 14.23 10.82 -6.02
C ASP A 113 13.75 11.86 -7.04
N GLY A 114 13.25 11.36 -8.19
CA GLY A 114 12.74 12.21 -9.26
C GLY A 114 13.71 12.48 -10.43
N GLU A 115 14.98 12.16 -10.30
CA GLU A 115 16.00 12.41 -11.33
C GLU A 115 16.39 11.12 -12.05
N ILE A 116 16.39 11.14 -13.39
CA ILE A 116 16.84 10.00 -14.21
C ILE A 116 18.36 10.08 -14.36
N VAL A 117 19.05 9.02 -13.92
CA VAL A 117 20.50 8.92 -13.95
C VAL A 117 20.95 7.60 -14.58
N ASP A 118 22.15 7.59 -15.15
CA ASP A 118 22.78 6.37 -15.65
C ASP A 118 23.37 5.55 -14.51
N ILE A 119 23.19 4.22 -14.56
CA ILE A 119 23.75 3.31 -13.57
C ILE A 119 25.25 3.17 -13.81
N THR A 120 26.06 3.68 -12.89
CA THR A 120 27.53 3.53 -12.93
C THR A 120 27.98 2.33 -12.08
N PRO A 121 29.17 1.75 -12.38
CA PRO A 121 29.74 0.71 -11.53
C PRO A 121 29.92 1.18 -10.08
N LYS A 122 29.54 0.33 -9.11
CA LYS A 122 29.59 0.63 -7.66
C LYS A 122 28.72 1.82 -7.24
N MET A 123 27.71 2.18 -8.05
CA MET A 123 26.75 3.23 -7.71
C MET A 123 26.06 2.94 -6.37
N GLN A 124 25.90 3.98 -5.55
CA GLN A 124 25.21 3.92 -4.28
C GLN A 124 24.58 5.27 -3.96
N VAL A 125 23.56 5.27 -3.12
CA VAL A 125 22.91 6.47 -2.60
C VAL A 125 23.15 6.62 -1.10
N ASP A 126 22.78 7.76 -0.53
CA ASP A 126 22.98 8.04 0.90
C ASP A 126 22.11 7.10 1.77
N ARG A 127 22.74 6.22 2.54
CA ARG A 127 22.05 5.23 3.38
C ARG A 127 21.13 5.82 4.44
N TYR A 128 21.29 7.08 4.81
CA TYR A 128 20.53 7.73 5.88
C TYR A 128 19.31 8.48 5.37
N LYS A 129 19.25 8.76 4.07
CA LYS A 129 18.11 9.41 3.42
C LYS A 129 17.07 8.40 2.97
N ILE A 130 15.84 8.86 2.87
CA ILE A 130 14.72 8.11 2.28
C ILE A 130 14.80 8.29 0.78
N HIS A 131 14.71 7.18 0.04
CA HIS A 131 14.81 7.18 -1.40
C HIS A 131 13.60 6.52 -2.06
N ASP A 132 13.23 7.04 -3.23
CA ASP A 132 12.37 6.41 -4.21
C ASP A 132 13.22 6.05 -5.42
N ILE A 133 13.19 4.77 -5.83
CA ILE A 133 14.00 4.27 -6.95
C ILE A 133 13.10 3.52 -7.92
N GLU A 134 13.12 3.94 -9.18
CA GLU A 134 12.41 3.28 -10.27
C GLU A 134 13.40 2.92 -11.39
N ILE A 135 13.23 1.72 -11.96
CA ILE A 135 14.00 1.28 -13.11
C ILE A 135 13.37 1.87 -14.37
N VAL A 136 14.14 2.52 -15.22
CA VAL A 136 13.70 2.96 -16.56
C VAL A 136 13.71 1.74 -17.47
N ILE A 137 12.51 1.26 -17.83
CA ILE A 137 12.35 0.07 -18.65
C ILE A 137 12.47 0.41 -20.12
N ASP A 138 11.76 1.45 -20.55
CA ASP A 138 11.79 1.90 -21.94
C ASP A 138 11.42 3.39 -22.02
N ARG A 139 11.77 4.00 -23.15
CA ARG A 139 11.49 5.39 -23.46
C ARG A 139 11.15 5.55 -24.93
N TRP A 140 10.00 6.10 -25.24
CA TRP A 140 9.58 6.32 -26.62
C TRP A 140 8.44 7.31 -26.75
N GLU A 141 8.16 7.70 -27.98
CA GLU A 141 6.99 8.46 -28.35
C GLU A 141 5.84 7.50 -28.68
N ILE A 142 4.65 7.78 -28.18
CA ILE A 142 3.48 6.94 -28.39
C ILE A 142 2.91 7.19 -29.80
N THR A 143 3.10 6.20 -30.67
CA THR A 143 2.51 6.12 -32.01
C THR A 143 1.51 4.97 -32.10
N LYS A 144 0.68 4.94 -33.14
CA LYS A 144 -0.33 3.88 -33.32
C LYS A 144 0.29 2.48 -33.46
N ASP A 145 1.48 2.38 -34.02
CA ASP A 145 2.15 1.11 -34.32
C ASP A 145 2.97 0.56 -33.13
N ILE A 146 3.04 1.28 -32.01
CA ILE A 146 3.89 0.91 -30.88
C ILE A 146 3.30 -0.22 -30.00
N LYS A 147 2.03 -0.59 -30.22
CA LYS A 147 1.28 -1.53 -29.34
C LYS A 147 2.05 -2.83 -29.04
N PRO A 148 2.68 -3.54 -30.00
CA PRO A 148 3.41 -4.79 -29.69
C PRO A 148 4.63 -4.55 -28.78
N ARG A 149 5.39 -3.47 -29.05
CA ARG A 149 6.56 -3.11 -28.23
C ARG A 149 6.11 -2.64 -26.83
N LEU A 150 5.05 -1.86 -26.75
CA LEU A 150 4.48 -1.42 -25.50
C LEU A 150 4.07 -2.62 -24.63
N TYR A 151 3.46 -3.66 -25.23
CA TYR A 151 3.09 -4.88 -24.51
C TYR A 151 4.31 -5.59 -23.91
N GLN A 152 5.40 -5.77 -24.69
CA GLN A 152 6.62 -6.41 -24.21
C GLN A 152 7.29 -5.63 -23.07
N SER A 153 7.38 -4.30 -23.25
CA SER A 153 7.95 -3.42 -22.22
C SER A 153 7.07 -3.38 -20.97
N LEU A 154 5.74 -3.41 -21.13
CA LEU A 154 4.80 -3.52 -20.01
C LEU A 154 5.02 -4.80 -19.20
N GLN A 155 5.13 -5.96 -19.85
CA GLN A 155 5.40 -7.23 -19.15
C GLN A 155 6.70 -7.17 -18.36
N THR A 156 7.75 -6.59 -18.96
CA THR A 156 9.04 -6.41 -18.31
C THR A 156 8.92 -5.47 -17.10
N ALA A 157 8.23 -4.34 -17.26
CA ALA A 157 8.00 -3.37 -16.20
C ALA A 157 7.20 -3.98 -15.04
N MET A 158 6.11 -4.70 -15.35
CA MET A 158 5.29 -5.40 -14.35
C MET A 158 6.09 -6.43 -13.55
N LYS A 159 6.99 -7.18 -14.22
CA LYS A 159 7.86 -8.15 -13.57
C LYS A 159 8.84 -7.47 -12.60
N GLN A 160 9.48 -6.39 -13.01
CA GLN A 160 10.44 -5.66 -12.17
C GLN A 160 9.74 -4.88 -11.03
N GLY A 161 8.61 -4.24 -11.31
CA GLY A 161 7.80 -3.44 -10.38
C GLY A 161 6.80 -4.25 -9.55
N LYS A 162 6.89 -5.61 -9.57
CA LYS A 162 6.00 -6.50 -8.80
C LYS A 162 4.51 -6.21 -9.01
N GLY A 163 4.11 -6.03 -10.27
CA GLY A 163 2.72 -5.75 -10.65
C GLY A 163 2.33 -4.27 -10.66
N THR A 164 3.26 -3.37 -10.39
CA THR A 164 3.05 -1.91 -10.46
C THR A 164 4.01 -1.30 -11.47
N ILE A 165 3.51 -0.38 -12.25
CA ILE A 165 4.31 0.44 -13.17
C ILE A 165 4.02 1.92 -12.97
N MET A 166 4.89 2.73 -13.49
CA MET A 166 4.76 4.19 -13.49
C MET A 166 5.06 4.71 -14.89
N VAL A 167 4.19 5.58 -15.38
CA VAL A 167 4.38 6.31 -16.64
C VAL A 167 4.72 7.76 -16.30
N LEU A 168 5.84 8.22 -16.80
CA LEU A 168 6.32 9.59 -16.66
C LEU A 168 6.27 10.27 -18.03
N GLU A 169 5.41 11.29 -18.15
CA GLU A 169 5.37 12.14 -19.35
C GLU A 169 6.63 13.03 -19.40
N HIS A 170 7.28 13.08 -20.56
CA HIS A 170 8.39 13.97 -20.79
C HIS A 170 7.84 15.37 -21.06
N GLU A 171 8.02 16.30 -20.15
CA GLU A 171 7.81 17.71 -20.43
C GLU A 171 9.02 18.21 -21.23
N GLU A 172 8.78 18.83 -22.41
CA GLU A 172 9.83 19.53 -23.11
C GLU A 172 10.30 20.68 -22.22
N GLU A 173 11.61 20.76 -22.01
CA GLU A 173 12.24 21.83 -21.24
C GLU A 173 11.88 23.19 -21.83
N SER A 174 10.86 23.83 -21.29
CA SER A 174 10.68 25.24 -21.56
C SER A 174 11.66 26.01 -20.67
N PRO A 175 12.51 26.88 -21.22
CA PRO A 175 13.63 27.53 -20.52
C PRO A 175 13.20 28.50 -19.40
N LYS A 176 11.91 28.59 -19.07
CA LYS A 176 11.34 29.52 -18.08
C LYS A 176 10.64 28.85 -16.88
N ALA A 177 10.63 27.54 -16.76
CA ALA A 177 10.05 26.89 -15.60
C ALA A 177 11.02 26.90 -14.43
N LYS A 178 10.92 27.92 -13.57
CA LYS A 178 11.54 27.94 -12.23
C LYS A 178 11.15 26.64 -11.51
N LYS A 179 12.17 25.91 -11.02
CA LYS A 179 12.09 24.72 -10.18
C LYS A 179 10.92 24.80 -9.17
N LYS A 180 9.76 24.29 -9.54
CA LYS A 180 8.75 23.85 -8.58
C LYS A 180 8.98 22.36 -8.39
N THR A 181 9.78 22.02 -7.40
CA THR A 181 9.91 20.66 -6.87
C THR A 181 8.55 20.19 -6.38
N SER A 182 7.79 19.51 -7.25
CA SER A 182 6.77 18.60 -6.76
C SER A 182 7.52 17.44 -6.10
N ALA A 183 6.99 16.89 -5.02
CA ALA A 183 7.59 15.77 -4.29
C ALA A 183 7.87 14.51 -5.16
N PHE A 184 7.52 14.53 -6.44
CA PHE A 184 7.63 13.43 -7.40
C PHE A 184 8.50 13.73 -8.64
N GLY A 185 9.31 14.81 -8.65
CA GLY A 185 10.20 15.15 -9.77
C GLY A 185 9.48 15.80 -10.95
N PHE A 186 10.26 16.13 -12.02
CA PHE A 186 9.75 16.77 -13.22
C PHE A 186 8.85 15.83 -14.02
N GLY A 187 7.63 16.27 -14.35
CA GLY A 187 6.66 15.59 -15.20
C GLY A 187 5.45 15.00 -14.45
N LYS A 188 4.34 14.85 -15.19
CA LYS A 188 3.12 14.22 -14.69
C LYS A 188 3.34 12.72 -14.59
N VAL A 189 3.32 12.20 -13.36
CA VAL A 189 3.44 10.77 -13.07
C VAL A 189 2.06 10.14 -12.96
N GLN A 190 1.89 9.00 -13.61
CA GLN A 190 0.70 8.15 -13.43
C GLN A 190 1.11 6.73 -13.11
N PHE A 191 0.45 6.17 -12.09
CA PHE A 191 0.65 4.78 -11.68
C PHE A 191 -0.42 3.88 -12.31
N PHE A 192 -0.01 2.63 -12.61
CA PHE A 192 -0.91 1.55 -13.00
C PHE A 192 -0.49 0.28 -12.25
N SER A 193 -1.46 -0.52 -11.85
CA SER A 193 -1.19 -1.77 -11.13
C SER A 193 -2.23 -2.84 -11.47
N ARG A 194 -1.79 -4.10 -11.45
CA ARG A 194 -2.67 -5.28 -11.48
C ARG A 194 -3.36 -5.53 -10.15
N SER A 195 -2.79 -5.00 -9.05
CA SER A 195 -3.37 -5.05 -7.71
C SER A 195 -4.16 -3.78 -7.42
N LEU A 196 -4.99 -3.81 -6.40
CA LEU A 196 -5.68 -2.61 -5.92
C LEU A 196 -4.68 -1.53 -5.54
N MET A 197 -4.84 -0.35 -6.09
CA MET A 197 -3.90 0.75 -5.96
C MET A 197 -4.63 2.09 -5.89
N CYS A 198 -4.11 3.00 -5.09
CA CYS A 198 -4.50 4.39 -5.12
C CYS A 198 -3.93 5.07 -6.39
N PRO A 199 -4.78 5.64 -7.25
CA PRO A 199 -4.32 6.21 -8.53
C PRO A 199 -3.37 7.40 -8.34
N THR A 200 -3.53 8.18 -7.29
CA THR A 200 -2.73 9.38 -7.01
C THR A 200 -1.39 9.05 -6.35
N THR A 201 -1.38 8.18 -5.35
CA THR A 201 -0.16 7.89 -4.58
C THR A 201 0.61 6.69 -5.11
N GLY A 202 -0.01 5.83 -5.92
CA GLY A 202 0.56 4.57 -6.38
C GLY A 202 0.79 3.56 -5.25
N ILE A 203 0.22 3.78 -4.05
CA ILE A 203 0.26 2.80 -2.97
C ILE A 203 -0.65 1.65 -3.36
N SER A 204 -0.10 0.46 -3.46
CA SER A 204 -0.85 -0.77 -3.73
C SER A 204 -1.14 -1.51 -2.43
N TYR A 205 -2.27 -2.19 -2.41
CA TYR A 205 -2.74 -3.00 -1.30
C TYR A 205 -3.01 -4.42 -1.80
N ASP A 206 -2.87 -5.37 -0.91
CA ASP A 206 -3.23 -6.75 -1.20
C ASP A 206 -4.72 -6.87 -1.52
N GLU A 207 -5.07 -7.87 -2.32
CA GLU A 207 -6.47 -8.11 -2.66
C GLU A 207 -7.25 -8.50 -1.39
N PRO A 208 -8.40 -7.84 -1.12
CA PRO A 208 -9.15 -8.10 0.10
C PRO A 208 -9.64 -9.55 0.12
N ALA A 209 -9.17 -10.28 1.12
CA ALA A 209 -9.59 -11.65 1.42
C ALA A 209 -10.39 -11.67 2.74
N PRO A 210 -11.31 -12.62 2.95
CA PRO A 210 -12.14 -12.66 4.15
C PRO A 210 -11.36 -12.67 5.47
N ASN A 211 -10.14 -13.21 5.48
CA ASN A 211 -9.26 -13.23 6.65
C ASN A 211 -8.69 -11.86 7.03
N LEU A 212 -8.59 -10.91 6.08
CA LEU A 212 -8.16 -9.53 6.35
C LEU A 212 -9.20 -8.76 7.18
N PHE A 213 -10.46 -9.15 7.11
CA PHE A 213 -11.54 -8.54 7.88
C PHE A 213 -11.75 -9.22 9.23
N SER A 214 -10.95 -10.23 9.58
CA SER A 214 -11.10 -10.98 10.83
C SER A 214 -10.11 -10.50 11.88
N PHE A 215 -10.64 -9.99 12.99
CA PHE A 215 -9.82 -9.65 14.17
C PHE A 215 -9.23 -10.87 14.88
N ASN A 216 -9.68 -12.10 14.55
CA ASN A 216 -9.11 -13.37 15.02
C ASN A 216 -8.00 -13.91 14.09
N SER A 217 -7.80 -13.31 12.92
CA SER A 217 -6.76 -13.67 11.97
C SER A 217 -5.52 -12.81 12.20
N PRO A 218 -4.30 -13.34 12.10
CA PRO A 218 -3.07 -12.54 12.17
C PRO A 218 -2.97 -11.50 11.05
N TYR A 219 -3.70 -11.69 9.96
CA TYR A 219 -3.74 -10.74 8.83
C TYR A 219 -4.66 -9.55 9.07
N GLY A 220 -5.74 -9.72 9.86
CA GLY A 220 -6.73 -8.67 10.13
C GLY A 220 -6.71 -8.16 11.57
N ALA A 221 -6.00 -8.83 12.47
CA ALA A 221 -5.86 -8.40 13.85
C ALA A 221 -4.97 -7.16 13.97
N CYS A 222 -5.33 -6.25 14.86
CA CYS A 222 -4.46 -5.13 15.21
C CYS A 222 -3.15 -5.67 15.82
N PRO A 223 -1.97 -5.34 15.27
CA PRO A 223 -0.69 -5.85 15.77
C PRO A 223 -0.38 -5.41 17.20
N LYS A 224 -1.02 -4.35 17.68
CA LYS A 224 -0.81 -3.79 19.02
C LYS A 224 -1.59 -4.54 20.09
N CYS A 225 -2.87 -4.90 19.84
CA CYS A 225 -3.72 -5.56 20.82
C CYS A 225 -4.12 -6.99 20.39
N ASN A 226 -3.61 -7.52 19.30
CA ASN A 226 -3.93 -8.84 18.74
C ASN A 226 -5.45 -9.10 18.63
N GLY A 227 -6.23 -8.07 18.30
CA GLY A 227 -7.68 -8.14 18.17
C GLY A 227 -8.45 -8.12 19.48
N LEU A 228 -7.80 -7.83 20.60
CA LEU A 228 -8.45 -7.76 21.92
C LEU A 228 -9.10 -6.40 22.22
N GLY A 229 -8.74 -5.36 21.48
CA GLY A 229 -9.25 -3.99 21.69
C GLY A 229 -8.66 -3.29 22.91
N VAL A 230 -7.97 -4.01 23.77
CA VAL A 230 -7.33 -3.52 25.02
C VAL A 230 -5.88 -3.96 25.07
N ILE A 231 -5.04 -3.18 25.74
CA ILE A 231 -3.65 -3.48 26.02
C ILE A 231 -3.49 -3.43 27.53
N SER A 232 -2.82 -4.44 28.09
CA SER A 232 -2.44 -4.43 29.51
C SER A 232 -1.03 -3.87 29.63
N GLU A 233 -0.88 -2.77 30.34
CA GLU A 233 0.42 -2.16 30.66
C GLU A 233 0.63 -2.14 32.15
N VAL A 234 1.88 -2.21 32.57
CA VAL A 234 2.24 -2.09 34.01
C VAL A 234 2.13 -0.62 34.40
N ASP A 235 1.33 -0.34 35.40
CA ASP A 235 1.21 1.02 35.94
C ASP A 235 2.40 1.30 36.84
N ILE A 236 3.41 1.98 36.28
CA ILE A 236 4.66 2.33 36.98
C ILE A 236 4.39 3.22 38.19
N SER A 237 3.27 3.97 38.22
CA SER A 237 2.93 4.84 39.34
C SER A 237 2.48 4.07 40.60
N LYS A 238 2.18 2.77 40.46
CA LYS A 238 1.74 1.88 41.56
C LYS A 238 2.82 0.90 42.01
N ILE A 239 4.04 1.03 41.50
CA ILE A 239 5.24 0.31 41.93
C ILE A 239 6.10 1.24 42.75
#